data_1858db46dcfd1029381795ad6e2e5a06
#
_entry.id   1858db46dcfd1029381795ad6e2e5a06
#
_cell.length_a   1.000
_cell.length_b   1.000
_cell.length_c   1.000
_cell.angle_alpha   90.00
_cell.angle_beta   90.00
_cell.angle_gamma   90.00
#
_symmetry.space_group_name_H-M   'P 1'
#
loop_
_entity.id
_entity.type
_entity.pdbx_description
1 polymer ?
#
loop_
_entity_poly.entity_id
_entity_poly.type
_entity_poly.pdbx_seq_one_letter_code
_entity_poly.pdbx_strand_id
1 'polypeptide(L)'
;MGIVSTILGKNKNETPPICDVDLERYLGTWYEIARYPHRFEEGLDNATAQYILRSDGRIQVINGGLRNGKRVEAKAVATVPDKNCTGRLLVSFFWPFKGEYRVILLGKDYDYVVVTSSTMDYLWILSRQPTIRKDLYDELTAFVASKGYDLKKIIWVKQDQNESKIS
;
A
#
# COMPACT_ATOMS: atom_id res chain seq x y z
N MET A 1 -19.38 -8.68 -28.17
CA MET A 1 -17.94 -8.93 -27.88
C MET A 1 -17.15 -7.72 -27.43
N GLY A 2 -17.45 -6.51 -27.90
CA GLY A 2 -16.67 -5.32 -27.54
C GLY A 2 -16.87 -4.76 -26.13
N ILE A 3 -18.04 -4.93 -25.51
CA ILE A 3 -18.41 -4.27 -24.24
C ILE A 3 -17.71 -4.93 -23.04
N VAL A 4 -17.64 -6.24 -22.99
CA VAL A 4 -17.01 -6.99 -21.88
C VAL A 4 -15.49 -6.80 -21.88
N SER A 5 -14.88 -6.80 -23.05
CA SER A 5 -13.45 -6.54 -23.23
C SER A 5 -13.06 -5.14 -22.79
N THR A 6 -13.91 -4.13 -23.08
CA THR A 6 -13.67 -2.74 -22.72
C THR A 6 -13.81 -2.51 -21.21
N ILE A 7 -14.75 -3.18 -20.53
CA ILE A 7 -14.96 -3.07 -19.09
C ILE A 7 -13.81 -3.75 -18.32
N LEU A 8 -13.39 -4.93 -18.74
CA LEU A 8 -12.27 -5.67 -18.11
C LEU A 8 -10.92 -5.00 -18.34
N GLY A 9 -10.72 -4.28 -19.47
CA GLY A 9 -9.50 -3.56 -19.76
C GLY A 9 -9.36 -2.22 -19.06
N LYS A 10 -10.47 -1.61 -18.66
CA LYS A 10 -10.51 -0.22 -18.17
C LYS A 10 -9.86 -0.03 -16.79
N ASN A 11 -9.86 -1.06 -15.94
CA ASN A 11 -9.31 -1.02 -14.59
C ASN A 11 -7.99 -1.79 -14.43
N LYS A 12 -7.50 -2.39 -15.52
CA LYS A 12 -6.25 -3.14 -15.48
C LYS A 12 -5.08 -2.19 -15.25
N ASN A 13 -4.22 -2.55 -14.32
CA ASN A 13 -3.01 -1.79 -14.03
C ASN A 13 -1.83 -2.37 -14.83
N GLU A 14 -1.30 -1.60 -15.76
CA GLU A 14 -0.18 -2.00 -16.60
C GLU A 14 1.19 -1.67 -15.98
N THR A 15 1.23 -0.97 -14.84
CA THR A 15 2.48 -0.66 -14.17
C THR A 15 3.11 -1.92 -13.60
N PRO A 16 4.32 -2.30 -14.03
CA PRO A 16 4.98 -3.48 -13.51
C PRO A 16 5.49 -3.26 -12.08
N PRO A 17 5.60 -4.34 -11.27
CA PRO A 17 6.26 -4.25 -9.98
C PRO A 17 7.78 -4.09 -10.13
N ILE A 18 8.42 -3.54 -9.10
CA ILE A 18 9.87 -3.62 -8.91
C ILE A 18 10.20 -5.06 -8.50
N CYS A 19 11.17 -5.69 -9.15
CA CYS A 19 11.46 -7.11 -8.92
C CYS A 19 12.61 -7.38 -7.95
N ASP A 20 13.41 -6.39 -7.60
CA ASP A 20 14.58 -6.52 -6.74
C ASP A 20 14.38 -5.90 -5.34
N VAL A 21 13.24 -6.16 -4.72
CA VAL A 21 12.96 -5.70 -3.36
C VAL A 21 13.64 -6.62 -2.35
N ASP A 22 14.47 -6.03 -1.49
CA ASP A 22 15.01 -6.70 -0.31
C ASP A 22 13.91 -6.81 0.76
N LEU A 23 13.32 -7.99 0.89
CA LEU A 23 12.19 -8.20 1.78
C LEU A 23 12.56 -8.04 3.26
N GLU A 24 13.79 -8.35 3.66
CA GLU A 24 14.22 -8.15 5.05
C GLU A 24 14.22 -6.65 5.41
N ARG A 25 14.70 -5.81 4.50
CA ARG A 25 14.64 -4.36 4.67
C ARG A 25 13.22 -3.81 4.62
N TYR A 26 12.34 -4.49 3.88
CA TYR A 26 10.95 -4.08 3.72
C TYR A 26 10.07 -4.38 4.94
N LEU A 27 10.44 -5.38 5.75
CA LEU A 27 9.70 -5.77 6.95
C LEU A 27 9.58 -4.62 7.97
N GLY A 28 8.71 -4.80 8.95
CA GLY A 28 8.46 -3.84 10.03
C GLY A 28 7.22 -3.00 9.79
N THR A 29 7.18 -1.85 10.45
CA THR A 29 6.02 -0.96 10.44
C THR A 29 6.16 0.13 9.39
N TRP A 30 5.05 0.37 8.67
CA TRP A 30 4.87 1.45 7.72
C TRP A 30 3.64 2.27 8.12
N TYR A 31 3.76 3.59 8.06
CA TYR A 31 2.62 4.49 8.21
C TYR A 31 1.96 4.74 6.86
N GLU A 32 0.64 4.63 6.81
CA GLU A 32 -0.12 4.96 5.61
C GLU A 32 -0.29 6.47 5.51
N ILE A 33 0.29 7.05 4.47
CA ILE A 33 0.24 8.49 4.20
C ILE A 33 -0.97 8.84 3.34
N ALA A 34 -1.23 8.00 2.35
CA ALA A 34 -2.34 8.19 1.43
C ALA A 34 -2.82 6.87 0.85
N ARG A 35 -4.07 6.85 0.40
CA ARG A 35 -4.66 5.70 -0.26
C ARG A 35 -5.78 6.12 -1.22
N TYR A 36 -6.12 5.23 -2.13
CA TYR A 36 -7.42 5.27 -2.79
C TYR A 36 -8.50 4.75 -1.84
N PRO A 37 -9.76 5.27 -1.94
CA PRO A 37 -10.84 4.80 -1.09
C PRO A 37 -11.19 3.35 -1.39
N HIS A 38 -11.29 2.53 -0.35
CA HIS A 38 -11.80 1.17 -0.42
C HIS A 38 -12.48 0.78 0.90
N ARG A 39 -13.34 -0.25 0.85
CA ARG A 39 -14.21 -0.65 1.97
C ARG A 39 -13.49 -0.96 3.26
N PHE A 40 -12.33 -1.62 3.16
CA PHE A 40 -11.63 -2.18 4.32
C PHE A 40 -11.03 -1.09 5.22
N GLU A 41 -10.73 0.08 4.66
CA GLU A 41 -10.09 1.17 5.38
C GLU A 41 -10.96 2.44 5.47
N GLU A 42 -12.25 2.31 5.18
CA GLU A 42 -13.19 3.44 5.25
C GLU A 42 -13.20 4.05 6.66
N GLY A 43 -12.95 5.36 6.73
CA GLY A 43 -12.92 6.11 7.99
C GLY A 43 -11.77 5.78 8.93
N LEU A 44 -10.72 5.11 8.44
CA LEU A 44 -9.57 4.72 9.24
C LEU A 44 -8.54 5.83 9.32
N ASP A 45 -8.28 6.32 10.53
CA ASP A 45 -7.19 7.24 10.86
C ASP A 45 -6.03 6.49 11.50
N ASN A 46 -4.86 7.11 11.58
CA ASN A 46 -3.65 6.52 12.16
C ASN A 46 -3.33 5.12 11.59
N ALA A 47 -3.59 4.95 10.29
CA ALA A 47 -3.45 3.67 9.64
C ALA A 47 -1.96 3.29 9.51
N THR A 48 -1.67 2.04 9.85
CA THR A 48 -0.36 1.42 9.72
C THR A 48 -0.47 0.05 9.08
N ALA A 49 0.59 -0.36 8.41
CA ALA A 49 0.78 -1.73 7.94
C ALA A 49 2.06 -2.28 8.58
N GLN A 50 1.97 -3.47 9.16
CA GLN A 50 3.12 -4.16 9.73
C GLN A 50 3.35 -5.47 9.00
N TYR A 51 4.59 -5.69 8.58
CA TYR A 51 5.00 -6.89 7.85
C TYR A 51 5.98 -7.70 8.72
N ILE A 52 5.63 -8.95 9.00
CA ILE A 52 6.37 -9.83 9.89
C ILE A 52 6.68 -11.13 9.17
N LEU A 53 7.97 -11.50 9.08
CA LEU A 53 8.37 -12.78 8.51
C LEU A 53 7.94 -13.92 9.46
N ARG A 54 7.24 -14.88 8.91
CA ARG A 54 6.81 -16.09 9.62
C ARG A 54 7.88 -17.18 9.50
N SER A 55 7.86 -18.14 10.44
CA SER A 55 8.74 -19.31 10.41
C SER A 55 8.56 -20.19 9.16
N ASP A 56 7.37 -20.12 8.51
CA ASP A 56 7.09 -20.86 7.28
C ASP A 56 7.51 -20.12 6.00
N GLY A 57 8.20 -18.97 6.14
CA GLY A 57 8.67 -18.15 5.02
C GLY A 57 7.63 -17.21 4.41
N ARG A 58 6.37 -17.28 4.86
CA ARG A 58 5.34 -16.32 4.46
C ARG A 58 5.44 -15.05 5.30
N ILE A 59 4.75 -13.99 4.86
CA ILE A 59 4.73 -12.69 5.55
C ILE A 59 3.37 -12.50 6.19
N GLN A 60 3.34 -12.28 7.50
CA GLN A 60 2.13 -11.82 8.16
C GLN A 60 2.00 -10.33 7.95
N VAL A 61 0.81 -9.88 7.53
CA VAL A 61 0.47 -8.47 7.36
C VAL A 61 -0.57 -8.11 8.42
N ILE A 62 -0.31 -7.05 9.17
CA ILE A 62 -1.26 -6.51 10.15
C ILE A 62 -1.55 -5.07 9.74
N ASN A 63 -2.76 -4.83 9.24
CA ASN A 63 -3.25 -3.48 8.96
C ASN A 63 -4.08 -3.02 10.14
N GLY A 64 -3.77 -1.85 10.67
CA GLY A 64 -4.45 -1.31 11.84
C GLY A 64 -4.63 0.19 11.77
N GLY A 65 -5.46 0.70 12.68
CA GLY A 65 -5.71 2.13 12.81
C GLY A 65 -6.85 2.41 13.76
N LEU A 66 -7.36 3.62 13.72
CA LEU A 66 -8.49 4.07 14.54
C LEU A 66 -9.71 4.34 13.65
N ARG A 67 -10.84 3.74 14.01
CA ARG A 67 -12.15 4.04 13.43
C ARG A 67 -13.05 4.56 14.53
N ASN A 68 -13.50 5.81 14.41
CA ASN A 68 -14.27 6.49 15.45
C ASN A 68 -13.58 6.42 16.84
N GLY A 69 -12.27 6.62 16.86
CA GLY A 69 -11.46 6.59 18.08
C GLY A 69 -11.18 5.19 18.66
N LYS A 70 -11.67 4.13 18.02
CA LYS A 70 -11.45 2.74 18.45
C LYS A 70 -10.43 2.04 17.59
N ARG A 71 -9.49 1.33 18.20
CA ARG A 71 -8.51 0.53 17.48
C ARG A 71 -9.17 -0.64 16.76
N VAL A 72 -8.86 -0.75 15.48
CA VAL A 72 -9.25 -1.88 14.64
C VAL A 72 -8.02 -2.46 13.95
N GLU A 73 -8.02 -3.77 13.74
CA GLU A 73 -6.95 -4.48 13.04
C GLU A 73 -7.53 -5.52 12.09
N ALA A 74 -6.85 -5.71 10.96
CA ALA A 74 -7.09 -6.81 10.05
C ALA A 74 -5.77 -7.53 9.77
N LYS A 75 -5.79 -8.84 9.82
CA LYS A 75 -4.62 -9.69 9.58
C LYS A 75 -4.73 -10.37 8.23
N ALA A 76 -3.63 -10.45 7.52
CA ALA A 76 -3.52 -11.12 6.23
C ALA A 76 -2.22 -11.90 6.18
N VAL A 77 -2.11 -12.78 5.20
CA VAL A 77 -0.89 -13.51 4.90
C VAL A 77 -0.48 -13.21 3.46
N ALA A 78 0.76 -12.80 3.27
CA ALA A 78 1.34 -12.54 1.96
C ALA A 78 2.35 -13.61 1.60
N THR A 79 2.37 -13.96 0.33
CA THR A 79 3.34 -14.89 -0.27
C THR A 79 4.03 -14.23 -1.46
N VAL A 80 5.24 -14.66 -1.76
CA VAL A 80 6.00 -14.26 -2.94
C VAL A 80 5.83 -15.35 -4.00
N PRO A 81 4.98 -15.16 -5.04
CA PRO A 81 4.71 -16.20 -6.01
C PRO A 81 5.87 -16.45 -6.98
N ASP A 82 6.71 -15.45 -7.20
CA ASP A 82 7.89 -15.53 -8.05
C ASP A 82 9.10 -14.97 -7.32
N LYS A 83 10.06 -15.84 -7.01
CA LYS A 83 11.30 -15.47 -6.31
C LYS A 83 12.17 -14.49 -7.11
N ASN A 84 11.97 -14.40 -8.42
CA ASN A 84 12.67 -13.46 -9.28
C ASN A 84 12.01 -12.07 -9.30
N CYS A 85 10.85 -11.91 -8.65
CA CYS A 85 10.14 -10.64 -8.57
C CYS A 85 9.55 -10.42 -7.17
N THR A 86 10.40 -10.03 -6.23
CA THR A 86 10.09 -9.89 -4.81
C THR A 86 9.22 -8.70 -4.46
N GLY A 87 9.05 -7.74 -5.35
CA GLY A 87 8.11 -6.64 -5.18
C GLY A 87 6.67 -6.96 -5.60
N ARG A 88 6.42 -8.20 -6.02
CA ARG A 88 5.08 -8.71 -6.29
C ARG A 88 4.69 -9.75 -5.26
N LEU A 89 3.64 -9.47 -4.49
CA LEU A 89 3.11 -10.37 -3.48
C LEU A 89 1.66 -10.73 -3.79
N LEU A 90 1.22 -11.87 -3.25
CA LEU A 90 -0.19 -12.23 -3.16
C LEU A 90 -0.61 -12.15 -1.71
N VAL A 91 -1.60 -11.32 -1.41
CA VAL A 91 -2.09 -11.06 -0.04
C VAL A 91 -3.48 -11.66 0.12
N SER A 92 -3.67 -12.46 1.16
CA SER A 92 -4.94 -13.10 1.48
C SER A 92 -5.43 -12.65 2.85
N PHE A 93 -6.55 -11.91 2.89
CA PHE A 93 -7.29 -11.59 4.12
C PHE A 93 -8.27 -12.70 4.50
N PHE A 94 -8.93 -13.27 3.49
CA PHE A 94 -9.90 -14.35 3.65
C PHE A 94 -9.67 -15.42 2.59
N TRP A 95 -9.22 -16.60 2.98
CA TRP A 95 -9.12 -17.71 2.05
C TRP A 95 -10.50 -18.02 1.43
N PRO A 96 -10.64 -18.27 0.11
CA PRO A 96 -9.60 -18.38 -0.92
C PRO A 96 -9.24 -17.07 -1.63
N PHE A 97 -9.73 -15.93 -1.19
CA PHE A 97 -9.55 -14.63 -1.87
C PHE A 97 -8.14 -14.10 -1.66
N LYS A 98 -7.46 -13.83 -2.76
CA LYS A 98 -6.11 -13.24 -2.80
C LYS A 98 -6.12 -11.99 -3.66
N GLY A 99 -5.51 -10.92 -3.15
CA GLY A 99 -5.25 -9.71 -3.90
C GLY A 99 -3.78 -9.62 -4.29
N GLU A 100 -3.51 -9.07 -5.46
CA GLU A 100 -2.14 -8.77 -5.86
C GLU A 100 -1.67 -7.46 -5.22
N TYR A 101 -0.43 -7.47 -4.76
CA TYR A 101 0.26 -6.35 -4.14
C TYR A 101 1.53 -6.10 -4.94
N ARG A 102 1.66 -4.91 -5.52
CA ARG A 102 2.80 -4.52 -6.34
C ARG A 102 3.50 -3.31 -5.75
N VAL A 103 4.77 -3.44 -5.44
CA VAL A 103 5.64 -2.31 -5.15
C VAL A 103 6.03 -1.67 -6.49
N ILE A 104 5.64 -0.43 -6.73
CA ILE A 104 5.91 0.27 -8.00
C ILE A 104 6.89 1.43 -7.86
N LEU A 105 7.12 1.91 -6.65
CA LEU A 105 8.16 2.87 -6.31
C LEU A 105 8.64 2.58 -4.90
N LEU A 106 9.95 2.60 -4.68
CA LEU A 106 10.55 2.36 -3.37
C LEU A 106 11.72 3.31 -3.18
N GLY A 107 11.72 4.03 -2.07
CA GLY A 107 12.82 4.91 -1.69
C GLY A 107 14.12 4.12 -1.54
N LYS A 108 15.24 4.73 -1.95
CA LYS A 108 16.58 4.12 -1.90
C LYS A 108 16.93 3.59 -0.50
N ASP A 109 16.49 4.30 0.53
CA ASP A 109 16.72 3.93 1.93
C ASP A 109 15.55 3.15 2.56
N TYR A 110 14.61 2.68 1.75
CA TYR A 110 13.40 1.97 2.21
C TYR A 110 12.57 2.81 3.19
N ASP A 111 12.52 4.10 3.00
CA ASP A 111 11.84 5.07 3.85
C ASP A 111 10.44 5.45 3.36
N TYR A 112 10.15 5.25 2.08
CA TYR A 112 8.82 5.41 1.49
C TYR A 112 8.58 4.38 0.38
N VAL A 113 7.32 4.11 0.09
CA VAL A 113 6.92 3.14 -0.92
C VAL A 113 5.56 3.52 -1.52
N VAL A 114 5.40 3.27 -2.81
CA VAL A 114 4.11 3.31 -3.49
C VAL A 114 3.72 1.90 -3.88
N VAL A 115 2.52 1.51 -3.48
CA VAL A 115 1.98 0.17 -3.66
C VAL A 115 0.67 0.24 -4.42
N THR A 116 0.46 -0.69 -5.31
CA THR A 116 -0.76 -0.84 -6.08
C THR A 116 -1.13 -2.32 -6.22
N SER A 117 -2.13 -2.61 -7.02
CA SER A 117 -2.55 -3.98 -7.33
C SER A 117 -2.61 -4.21 -8.85
N SER A 118 -3.16 -5.35 -9.25
CA SER A 118 -3.41 -5.67 -10.67
C SER A 118 -4.47 -4.77 -11.32
N THR A 119 -5.22 -4.01 -10.51
CA THR A 119 -6.21 -3.03 -10.99
C THR A 119 -5.86 -1.63 -10.52
N MET A 120 -6.44 -0.62 -11.18
CA MET A 120 -6.25 0.80 -10.82
C MET A 120 -7.13 1.24 -9.64
N ASP A 121 -7.87 0.30 -9.03
CA ASP A 121 -8.77 0.62 -7.92
C ASP A 121 -8.06 0.78 -6.58
N TYR A 122 -6.80 0.34 -6.50
CA TYR A 122 -6.01 0.35 -5.27
C TYR A 122 -4.73 1.14 -5.44
N LEU A 123 -4.44 1.95 -4.46
CA LEU A 123 -3.20 2.73 -4.34
C LEU A 123 -2.93 2.99 -2.87
N TRP A 124 -1.69 2.80 -2.44
CA TRP A 124 -1.20 3.19 -1.12
C TRP A 124 0.14 3.89 -1.24
N ILE A 125 0.30 4.94 -0.47
CA ILE A 125 1.59 5.58 -0.22
C ILE A 125 1.91 5.37 1.24
N LEU A 126 3.01 4.68 1.50
CA LEU A 126 3.46 4.35 2.85
C LEU A 126 4.81 5.02 3.14
N SER A 127 5.06 5.33 4.41
CA SER A 127 6.31 5.90 4.87
C SER A 127 6.73 5.28 6.20
N ARG A 128 8.03 5.27 6.47
CA ARG A 128 8.56 4.87 7.78
C ARG A 128 8.29 5.92 8.87
N GLN A 129 7.93 7.12 8.47
CA GLN A 129 7.54 8.20 9.37
C GLN A 129 6.06 8.54 9.16
N PRO A 130 5.36 9.02 10.21
CA PRO A 130 3.94 9.39 10.10
C PRO A 130 3.70 10.63 9.23
N THR A 131 4.75 11.36 8.88
CA THR A 131 4.73 12.48 7.94
C THR A 131 5.80 12.35 6.88
N ILE A 132 5.57 13.02 5.75
CA ILE A 132 6.57 13.18 4.70
C ILE A 132 6.84 14.67 4.46
N ARG A 133 8.05 14.97 3.98
CA ARG A 133 8.42 16.34 3.58
C ARG A 133 7.67 16.77 2.33
N LYS A 134 7.53 18.08 2.15
CA LYS A 134 6.83 18.68 1.00
C LYS A 134 7.42 18.27 -0.35
N ASP A 135 8.75 18.23 -0.45
CA ASP A 135 9.43 17.84 -1.68
C ASP A 135 9.12 16.38 -2.07
N LEU A 136 9.11 15.47 -1.09
CA LEU A 136 8.71 14.08 -1.31
C LEU A 136 7.22 13.97 -1.66
N TYR A 137 6.37 14.73 -0.99
CA TYR A 137 4.95 14.82 -1.33
C TYR A 137 4.75 15.19 -2.80
N ASP A 138 5.45 16.23 -3.28
CA ASP A 138 5.34 16.71 -4.65
C ASP A 138 5.86 15.65 -5.65
N GLU A 139 6.95 14.97 -5.32
CA GLU A 139 7.51 13.88 -6.12
C GLU A 139 6.54 12.71 -6.24
N LEU A 140 5.97 12.27 -5.11
CA LEU A 140 5.05 11.12 -5.08
C LEU A 140 3.73 11.41 -5.80
N THR A 141 3.18 12.61 -5.65
CA THR A 141 1.96 13.00 -6.37
C THR A 141 2.19 13.08 -7.87
N ALA A 142 3.33 13.63 -8.31
CA ALA A 142 3.71 13.63 -9.72
C ALA A 142 3.88 12.20 -10.27
N PHE A 143 4.51 11.32 -9.51
CA PHE A 143 4.72 9.92 -9.90
C PHE A 143 3.38 9.20 -10.08
N VAL A 144 2.48 9.23 -9.09
CA VAL A 144 1.21 8.52 -9.19
C VAL A 144 0.31 9.09 -10.28
N ALA A 145 0.33 10.41 -10.50
CA ALA A 145 -0.35 11.04 -11.64
C ALA A 145 0.19 10.53 -12.98
N SER A 146 1.51 10.37 -13.10
CA SER A 146 2.16 9.84 -14.31
C SER A 146 1.75 8.38 -14.61
N LYS A 147 1.31 7.64 -13.60
CA LYS A 147 0.81 6.26 -13.73
C LYS A 147 -0.69 6.18 -14.02
N GLY A 148 -1.38 7.31 -14.17
CA GLY A 148 -2.78 7.37 -14.53
C GLY A 148 -3.74 7.45 -13.33
N TYR A 149 -3.25 7.62 -12.12
CA TYR A 149 -4.08 7.79 -10.94
C TYR A 149 -4.66 9.21 -10.86
N ASP A 150 -5.93 9.31 -10.49
CA ASP A 150 -6.62 10.58 -10.28
C ASP A 150 -6.30 11.11 -8.87
N LEU A 151 -5.54 12.19 -8.79
CA LEU A 151 -5.14 12.82 -7.52
C LEU A 151 -6.34 13.27 -6.68
N LYS A 152 -7.48 13.57 -7.31
CA LYS A 152 -8.71 13.98 -6.61
C LYS A 152 -9.34 12.86 -5.79
N LYS A 153 -9.05 11.61 -6.13
CA LYS A 153 -9.56 10.43 -5.40
C LYS A 153 -8.69 10.07 -4.19
N ILE A 154 -7.48 10.61 -4.09
CA ILE A 154 -6.56 10.28 -3.02
C ILE A 154 -7.08 10.80 -1.68
N ILE A 155 -7.16 9.91 -0.70
CA ILE A 155 -7.42 10.22 0.70
C ILE A 155 -6.07 10.36 1.39
N TRP A 156 -5.79 11.55 1.96
CA TRP A 156 -4.64 11.78 2.81
C TRP A 156 -4.99 11.33 4.23
N VAL A 157 -4.27 10.34 4.72
CA VAL A 157 -4.58 9.68 6.00
C VAL A 157 -4.13 10.56 7.15
N LYS A 158 -5.03 10.82 8.10
CA LYS A 158 -4.70 11.56 9.31
C LYS A 158 -3.80 10.70 10.21
N GLN A 159 -2.66 11.28 10.62
CA GLN A 159 -1.72 10.67 11.56
C GLN A 159 -1.53 11.60 12.76
N ASP A 160 -2.15 11.27 13.88
CA ASP A 160 -2.18 12.15 15.08
C ASP A 160 -0.84 12.28 15.80
N GLN A 161 0.14 11.44 15.49
CA GLN A 161 1.48 11.50 16.11
C GLN A 161 2.21 12.81 15.85
N ASN A 162 1.65 13.68 15.00
CA ASN A 162 2.21 15.00 14.71
C ASN A 162 1.79 16.08 15.69
N GLU A 163 0.69 15.90 16.41
CA GLU A 163 0.18 16.92 17.35
C GLU A 163 0.99 16.97 18.64
N SER A 164 1.69 15.90 19.00
CA SER A 164 2.50 15.84 20.23
C SER A 164 3.90 16.46 20.13
N LYS A 165 4.29 16.94 18.95
CA LYS A 165 5.59 17.61 18.74
C LYS A 165 5.52 19.13 18.60
N ILE A 166 4.33 19.71 18.77
CA ILE A 166 4.13 21.17 18.80
C ILE A 166 3.72 21.56 20.23
N SER A 167 4.60 21.33 21.15
CA SER A 167 4.50 21.90 22.50
C SER A 167 5.87 22.35 22.97
#